data_00e204f8cba2b6cc1631cfa63838249e
#
_entry.id   00e204f8cba2b6cc1631cfa63838249e
#
_cell.length_a   1.000
_cell.length_b   1.000
_cell.length_c   1.000
_cell.angle_alpha   90.00
_cell.angle_beta   90.00
_cell.angle_gamma   90.00
#
_symmetry.space_group_name_H-M   'P 1'
#
loop_
_entity.id
_entity.type
_entity.pdbx_description
1 polymer ?
#
loop_
_entity_poly.entity_id
_entity_poly.type
_entity_poly.pdbx_seq_one_letter_code
_entity_poly.pdbx_strand_id
1 'polypeptide(L)'
;MIRAAGVVLWREARPFELEVALVHRPKFDDWTFPKGKIEEGESAIQAAYREVIEETGIRPIFGANIGHVEYEVDGYKKKVIYWMAKAPTDSEPFVPNEEVDRIEW
;
A
#
# COMPACT_ATOMS: atom_id res chain seq x y z
N MET A 1 -7.37 -18.85 5.04
CA MET A 1 -6.65 -17.58 5.35
C MET A 1 -6.68 -16.67 4.16
N ILE A 2 -7.08 -15.43 4.38
CA ILE A 2 -7.02 -14.38 3.35
C ILE A 2 -5.58 -13.85 3.32
N ARG A 3 -4.96 -13.84 2.14
CA ARG A 3 -3.60 -13.34 1.97
C ARG A 3 -3.61 -12.05 1.17
N ALA A 4 -2.88 -11.06 1.68
CA ALA A 4 -2.76 -9.74 1.07
C ALA A 4 -1.31 -9.27 1.14
N ALA A 5 -1.01 -8.25 0.38
CA ALA A 5 0.32 -7.64 0.34
C ALA A 5 0.19 -6.13 0.16
N GLY A 6 1.14 -5.40 0.70
CA GLY A 6 1.15 -3.96 0.61
C GLY A 6 2.51 -3.36 0.89
N VAL A 7 2.53 -2.04 0.98
CA VAL A 7 3.77 -1.30 1.17
C VAL A 7 3.62 -0.21 2.22
N VAL A 8 4.74 0.09 2.88
CA VAL A 8 4.93 1.36 3.57
C VAL A 8 5.59 2.28 2.56
N LEU A 9 4.76 3.09 1.90
CA LEU A 9 5.19 3.99 0.82
C LEU A 9 5.75 5.27 1.43
N TRP A 10 6.99 5.60 1.12
CA TRP A 10 7.66 6.73 1.73
C TRP A 10 8.29 7.67 0.69
N ARG A 11 8.52 8.89 1.12
CA ARG A 11 9.26 9.89 0.35
C ARG A 11 10.06 10.78 1.29
N GLU A 12 11.09 11.46 0.78
CA GLU A 12 11.73 12.53 1.52
C GLU A 12 10.98 13.84 1.27
N ALA A 13 10.49 14.46 2.35
CA ALA A 13 9.90 15.80 2.28
C ALA A 13 10.98 16.87 2.31
N ARG A 14 12.02 16.63 3.13
CA ARG A 14 13.22 17.47 3.28
C ARG A 14 14.38 16.53 3.61
N PRO A 15 15.65 16.99 3.50
CA PRO A 15 16.77 16.15 3.93
C PRO A 15 16.56 15.62 5.33
N PHE A 16 16.69 14.29 5.49
CA PHE A 16 16.52 13.55 6.75
C PHE A 16 15.09 13.55 7.33
N GLU A 17 14.10 14.08 6.62
CA GLU A 17 12.70 14.01 7.01
C GLU A 17 11.93 13.13 6.04
N LEU A 18 11.39 12.02 6.54
CA LEU A 18 10.60 11.09 5.75
C LEU A 18 9.12 11.26 6.04
N GLU A 19 8.32 11.11 5.00
CA GLU A 19 6.86 11.01 5.11
C GLU A 19 6.42 9.67 4.59
N VAL A 20 5.38 9.10 5.20
CA VAL A 20 4.74 7.88 4.71
C VAL A 20 3.32 8.19 4.24
N ALA A 21 2.87 7.47 3.23
CA ALA A 21 1.54 7.65 2.66
C ALA A 21 0.52 6.79 3.37
N LEU A 22 -0.62 7.40 3.72
CA LEU A 22 -1.82 6.70 4.10
C LEU A 22 -2.90 7.00 3.07
N VAL A 23 -3.68 5.99 2.72
CA VAL A 23 -4.80 6.13 1.78
C VAL A 23 -6.12 6.02 2.53
N HIS A 24 -7.07 6.86 2.16
CA HIS A 24 -8.43 6.81 2.70
C HIS A 24 -9.31 5.97 1.79
N ARG A 25 -10.00 4.99 2.40
CA ARG A 25 -10.94 4.10 1.72
C ARG A 25 -12.37 4.54 2.04
N PRO A 26 -13.08 5.19 1.10
CA PRO A 26 -14.43 5.72 1.39
C PRO A 26 -15.43 4.63 1.78
N LYS A 27 -15.33 3.45 1.21
CA LYS A 27 -16.22 2.32 1.53
C LYS A 27 -16.17 1.93 3.01
N PHE A 28 -15.00 2.02 3.63
CA PHE A 28 -14.76 1.64 5.03
C PHE A 28 -14.57 2.83 5.95
N ASP A 29 -14.44 4.03 5.38
CA ASP A 29 -14.13 5.26 6.10
C ASP A 29 -12.93 5.08 7.03
N ASP A 30 -11.84 4.55 6.50
CA ASP A 30 -10.61 4.31 7.24
C ASP A 30 -9.38 4.74 6.45
N TRP A 31 -8.25 4.80 7.16
CA TRP A 31 -6.94 5.11 6.62
C TRP A 31 -6.05 3.89 6.76
N THR A 32 -5.42 3.48 5.67
CA THR A 32 -4.54 2.31 5.65
C THR A 32 -3.28 2.58 4.84
N PHE A 33 -2.27 1.72 5.03
CA PHE A 33 -1.21 1.61 4.03
C PHE A 33 -1.78 1.03 2.75
N PRO A 34 -1.24 1.40 1.57
CA PRO A 34 -1.65 0.77 0.31
C PRO A 34 -1.45 -0.74 0.36
N LYS A 35 -2.53 -1.49 0.15
CA LYS A 35 -2.52 -2.96 0.20
C LYS A 35 -3.73 -3.54 -0.48
N GLY A 36 -3.67 -4.83 -0.79
CA GLY A 36 -4.82 -5.56 -1.30
C GLY A 36 -4.56 -7.06 -1.39
N LYS A 37 -5.58 -7.80 -1.76
CA LYS A 37 -5.53 -9.27 -1.83
C LYS A 37 -4.56 -9.74 -2.91
N ILE A 38 -3.84 -10.81 -2.60
CA ILE A 38 -3.01 -11.52 -3.58
C ILE A 38 -3.95 -12.30 -4.49
N GLU A 39 -3.85 -12.09 -5.79
CA GLU A 39 -4.63 -12.79 -6.79
C GLU A 39 -3.95 -14.11 -7.17
N GLU A 40 -4.73 -15.02 -7.72
CA GLU A 40 -4.23 -16.31 -8.18
C GLU A 40 -3.11 -16.09 -9.21
N GLY A 41 -2.01 -16.80 -9.02
CA GLY A 41 -0.84 -16.70 -9.89
C GLY A 41 0.11 -15.55 -9.58
N GLU A 42 -0.25 -14.65 -8.66
CA GLU A 42 0.64 -13.56 -8.22
C GLU A 42 1.51 -14.00 -7.06
N SER A 43 2.76 -13.51 -7.04
CA SER A 43 3.55 -13.49 -5.82
C SER A 43 3.07 -12.34 -4.91
N ALA A 44 3.45 -12.39 -3.64
CA ALA A 44 3.08 -11.33 -2.70
C ALA A 44 3.65 -9.97 -3.14
N ILE A 45 4.90 -9.91 -3.61
CA ILE A 45 5.50 -8.65 -4.05
C ILE A 45 4.85 -8.11 -5.33
N GLN A 46 4.43 -8.99 -6.25
CA GLN A 46 3.68 -8.57 -7.44
C GLN A 46 2.33 -7.98 -7.06
N ALA A 47 1.63 -8.59 -6.11
CA ALA A 47 0.37 -8.06 -5.59
C ALA A 47 0.56 -6.70 -4.94
N ALA A 48 1.58 -6.55 -4.10
CA ALA A 48 1.89 -5.27 -3.47
C ALA A 48 2.16 -4.17 -4.51
N TYR A 49 2.95 -4.47 -5.54
CA TYR A 49 3.24 -3.52 -6.62
C TYR A 49 1.98 -3.11 -7.36
N ARG A 50 1.15 -4.08 -7.74
CA ARG A 50 -0.12 -3.82 -8.43
C ARG A 50 -1.06 -2.95 -7.59
N GLU A 51 -1.22 -3.29 -6.32
CA GLU A 51 -2.13 -2.56 -5.42
C GLU A 51 -1.69 -1.11 -5.20
N VAL A 52 -0.40 -0.85 -5.05
CA VAL A 52 0.10 0.53 -4.91
C VAL A 52 -0.25 1.36 -6.14
N ILE A 53 -0.06 0.81 -7.34
CA ILE A 53 -0.38 1.51 -8.58
C ILE A 53 -1.89 1.74 -8.70
N GLU A 54 -2.71 0.73 -8.41
CA GLU A 54 -4.17 0.86 -8.46
C GLU A 54 -4.69 1.91 -7.48
N GLU A 55 -4.15 1.93 -6.27
CA GLU A 55 -4.65 2.82 -5.22
C GLU A 55 -4.06 4.23 -5.26
N THR A 56 -2.83 4.40 -5.69
CA THR A 56 -2.12 5.69 -5.62
C THR A 56 -1.67 6.24 -6.96
N GLY A 57 -1.58 5.42 -8.00
CA GLY A 57 -0.98 5.80 -9.28
C GLY A 57 0.54 5.89 -9.25
N ILE A 58 1.17 5.64 -8.11
CA ILE A 58 2.62 5.72 -7.95
C ILE A 58 3.25 4.38 -8.28
N ARG A 59 4.33 4.39 -9.07
CA ARG A 59 5.17 3.22 -9.37
C ARG A 59 6.36 3.21 -8.42
N PRO A 60 6.28 2.46 -7.31
CA PRO A 60 7.28 2.57 -6.25
C PRO A 60 8.56 1.81 -6.58
N ILE A 61 9.63 2.20 -5.90
CA ILE A 61 10.91 1.47 -5.89
C ILE A 61 10.94 0.65 -4.62
N PHE A 62 10.88 -0.68 -4.73
CA PHE A 62 10.84 -1.57 -3.58
C PHE A 62 12.17 -1.62 -2.86
N GLY A 63 12.06 -1.62 -1.53
CA GLY A 63 13.16 -1.88 -0.61
C GLY A 63 12.94 -3.18 0.15
N ALA A 64 13.31 -3.19 1.43
CA ALA A 64 13.28 -4.40 2.25
C ALA A 64 11.87 -4.89 2.54
N ASN A 65 11.72 -6.22 2.62
CA ASN A 65 10.55 -6.83 3.25
C ASN A 65 10.64 -6.54 4.76
N ILE A 66 9.56 -6.03 5.33
CA ILE A 66 9.51 -5.66 6.74
C ILE A 66 8.62 -6.58 7.59
N GLY A 67 8.20 -7.70 7.01
CA GLY A 67 7.43 -8.69 7.73
C GLY A 67 5.95 -8.67 7.38
N HIS A 68 5.15 -9.16 8.30
CA HIS A 68 3.72 -9.27 8.09
C HIS A 68 2.96 -9.02 9.38
N VAL A 69 1.66 -8.77 9.22
CA VAL A 69 0.69 -8.72 10.33
C VAL A 69 -0.40 -9.75 10.07
N GLU A 70 -0.95 -10.30 11.15
CA GLU A 70 -2.08 -11.22 11.08
C GLU A 70 -3.20 -10.70 11.98
N TYR A 71 -4.43 -10.78 11.50
CA TYR A 71 -5.61 -10.36 12.27
C TYR A 71 -6.85 -11.05 11.70
N GLU A 72 -7.97 -10.93 12.41
CA GLU A 72 -9.24 -11.49 11.96
C GLU A 72 -10.15 -10.40 11.40
N VAL A 73 -10.83 -10.72 10.31
CA VAL A 73 -11.86 -9.89 9.69
C VAL A 73 -13.08 -10.78 9.46
N ASP A 74 -14.20 -10.43 10.09
CA ASP A 74 -15.45 -11.19 9.97
C ASP A 74 -15.27 -12.70 10.20
N GLY A 75 -14.46 -13.07 11.20
CA GLY A 75 -14.19 -14.46 11.55
C GLY A 75 -13.14 -15.16 10.70
N TYR A 76 -12.58 -14.49 9.69
CA TYR A 76 -11.53 -15.04 8.82
C TYR A 76 -10.18 -14.49 9.22
N LYS A 77 -9.16 -15.35 9.24
CA LYS A 77 -7.77 -14.92 9.43
C LYS A 77 -7.28 -14.25 8.17
N LYS A 78 -6.60 -13.11 8.35
CA LYS A 78 -5.98 -12.34 7.27
C LYS A 78 -4.51 -12.11 7.58
N LYS A 79 -3.65 -12.34 6.58
CA LYS A 79 -2.22 -12.07 6.65
C LYS A 79 -1.87 -11.03 5.59
N VAL A 80 -1.22 -9.95 6.01
CA VAL A 80 -0.74 -8.92 5.09
C VAL A 80 0.78 -8.82 5.19
N ILE A 81 1.45 -9.02 4.06
CA ILE A 81 2.91 -8.95 3.95
C ILE A 81 3.28 -7.57 3.44
N TYR A 82 4.25 -6.91 4.07
CA TYR A 82 4.64 -5.53 3.74
C TYR A 82 6.09 -5.40 3.32
N TRP A 83 6.30 -4.46 2.40
CA TRP A 83 7.63 -3.99 1.99
C TRP A 83 7.74 -2.49 2.21
N MET A 84 8.94 -2.02 2.46
CA MET A 84 9.26 -0.60 2.29
C MET A 84 9.30 -0.32 0.79
N ALA A 85 8.75 0.81 0.38
CA ALA A 85 8.76 1.20 -1.03
C ALA A 85 8.86 2.72 -1.14
N LYS A 86 9.77 3.20 -1.96
CA LYS A 86 10.01 4.63 -2.14
C LYS A 86 9.18 5.17 -3.29
N ALA A 87 8.47 6.27 -3.05
CA ALA A 87 7.80 7.03 -4.11
C ALA A 87 8.85 7.85 -4.87
N PRO A 88 8.98 7.69 -6.21
CA PRO A 88 9.87 8.53 -6.99
C PRO A 88 9.47 10.01 -6.90
N THR A 89 10.46 10.91 -7.00
CA THR A 89 10.24 12.36 -6.91
C THR A 89 9.43 12.92 -8.07
N ASP A 90 9.41 12.23 -9.19
CA ASP A 90 8.68 12.61 -10.41
C ASP A 90 7.31 11.95 -10.53
N SER A 91 6.78 11.42 -9.43
CA SER A 91 5.47 10.78 -9.43
C SER A 91 4.37 11.78 -9.81
N GLU A 92 3.42 11.31 -10.62
CA GLU A 92 2.27 12.10 -11.00
C GLU A 92 1.40 12.46 -9.79
N PRO A 93 0.68 13.59 -9.80
CA PRO A 93 -0.27 13.91 -8.76
C PRO A 93 -1.32 12.82 -8.59
N PHE A 94 -1.72 12.60 -7.34
CA PHE A 94 -2.76 11.62 -7.03
C PHE A 94 -4.10 11.98 -7.68
N VAL A 95 -4.74 10.99 -8.30
CA VAL A 95 -6.09 11.10 -8.84
C VAL A 95 -7.01 10.16 -8.07
N PRO A 96 -8.09 10.67 -7.46
CA PRO A 96 -9.06 9.80 -6.77
C PRO A 96 -9.62 8.71 -7.67
N ASN A 97 -9.87 7.55 -7.06
CA ASN A 97 -10.43 6.38 -7.75
C ASN A 97 -11.50 5.74 -6.87
N GLU A 98 -12.12 4.65 -7.34
CA GLU A 98 -13.21 3.99 -6.63
C GLU A 98 -12.80 3.42 -5.27
N GLU A 99 -11.56 2.99 -5.12
CA GLU A 99 -11.06 2.37 -3.89
C GLU A 99 -10.50 3.38 -2.90
N VAL A 100 -9.86 4.44 -3.42
CA VAL A 100 -9.15 5.44 -2.62
C VAL A 100 -9.52 6.84 -3.13
N ASP A 101 -10.06 7.65 -2.24
CA ASP A 101 -10.46 9.01 -2.58
C ASP A 101 -9.47 10.08 -2.12
N ARG A 102 -8.60 9.77 -1.16
CA ARG A 102 -7.60 10.70 -0.64
C ARG A 102 -6.32 9.97 -0.27
N ILE A 103 -5.21 10.69 -0.40
CA ILE A 103 -3.89 10.26 0.10
C ILE A 103 -3.34 11.36 0.98
N GLU A 104 -2.73 10.99 2.11
CA GLU A 104 -2.02 11.90 2.99
C GLU A 104 -0.62 11.38 3.27
N TRP A 105 0.29 12.32 3.32
CA TRP A 105 1.70 12.04 3.60
C TRP A 105 2.05 12.49 5.02
#